data_ab597df4ccea2988afb137df030041fd
#
_entry.id   ab597df4ccea2988afb137df030041fd
#
_cell.length_a   1.000
_cell.length_b   1.000
_cell.length_c   1.000
_cell.angle_alpha   90.00
_cell.angle_beta   90.00
_cell.angle_gamma   90.00
#
_symmetry.space_group_name_H-M   'P 1'
#
loop_
_entity.id
_entity.type
_entity.pdbx_description
1 polymer ?
#
loop_
_entity_poly.entity_id
_entity_poly.type
_entity_poly.pdbx_seq_one_letter_code
_entity_poly.pdbx_strand_id
1 'polypeptide(L)'
;TSPAATSRTPVAFEAARIFAYGNVAAFDAITGCFHTKYAYWFIRPTQADPSITLATALPNHPSYPSAHSCQSGAWQGILLDAFPSERRRINEMANEASFSRVVGGLHYTFDGDAGLALGNRAAKLALERGIL
;
A
#
# COMPACT_ATOMS: atom_id res chain seq x y z
N THR A 1 -29.97 32.36 -22.58
CA THR A 1 -29.40 31.76 -21.38
C THR A 1 -28.37 30.70 -21.79
N SER A 2 -27.08 31.10 -21.83
CA SER A 2 -25.96 30.20 -22.09
C SER A 2 -25.84 29.19 -20.93
N PRO A 3 -25.66 27.88 -21.18
CA PRO A 3 -25.35 26.94 -20.13
C PRO A 3 -23.96 27.27 -19.58
N ALA A 4 -23.86 27.42 -18.27
CA ALA A 4 -22.60 27.60 -17.58
C ALA A 4 -21.64 26.46 -17.97
N ALA A 5 -20.51 26.82 -18.56
CA ALA A 5 -19.42 25.90 -18.83
C ALA A 5 -18.92 25.39 -17.48
N THR A 6 -19.31 24.18 -17.11
CA THR A 6 -18.67 23.45 -16.03
C THR A 6 -17.22 23.25 -16.46
N SER A 7 -16.29 24.00 -15.84
CA SER A 7 -14.87 23.84 -16.07
C SER A 7 -14.48 22.45 -15.54
N ARG A 8 -14.48 21.46 -16.44
CA ARG A 8 -13.91 20.15 -16.13
C ARG A 8 -12.41 20.33 -15.98
N THR A 9 -11.90 20.04 -14.80
CA THR A 9 -10.45 19.89 -14.59
C THR A 9 -9.90 18.97 -15.68
N PRO A 10 -8.83 19.33 -16.39
CA PRO A 10 -8.27 18.45 -17.39
C PRO A 10 -7.95 17.08 -16.83
N VAL A 11 -8.36 16.00 -17.52
CA VAL A 11 -8.12 14.61 -17.08
C VAL A 11 -6.64 14.35 -16.77
N ALA A 12 -5.74 14.97 -17.53
CA ALA A 12 -4.29 14.90 -17.30
C ALA A 12 -3.88 15.50 -15.95
N PHE A 13 -4.51 16.58 -15.51
CA PHE A 13 -4.22 17.20 -14.21
C PHE A 13 -4.70 16.31 -13.06
N GLU A 14 -5.89 15.75 -13.16
CA GLU A 14 -6.41 14.83 -12.15
C GLU A 14 -5.55 13.56 -12.04
N ALA A 15 -5.15 12.98 -13.18
CA ALA A 15 -4.25 11.86 -13.22
C ALA A 15 -2.90 12.19 -12.54
N ALA A 16 -2.29 13.32 -12.89
CA ALA A 16 -1.04 13.77 -12.30
C ALA A 16 -1.16 13.96 -10.77
N ARG A 17 -2.28 14.52 -10.32
CA ARG A 17 -2.59 14.70 -8.90
C ARG A 17 -2.68 13.35 -8.16
N ILE A 18 -3.41 12.38 -8.69
CA ILE A 18 -3.54 11.04 -8.11
C ILE A 18 -2.16 10.37 -8.01
N PHE A 19 -1.34 10.45 -9.07
CA PHE A 19 0.02 9.91 -9.04
C PHE A 19 0.91 10.62 -8.02
N ALA A 20 0.81 11.93 -7.88
CA ALA A 20 1.57 12.69 -6.88
C ALA A 20 1.22 12.21 -5.46
N TYR A 21 -0.06 12.18 -5.10
CA TYR A 21 -0.51 11.68 -3.80
C TYR A 21 -0.15 10.22 -3.57
N GLY A 22 -0.34 9.37 -4.58
CA GLY A 22 0.00 7.94 -4.50
C GLY A 22 1.47 7.70 -4.22
N ASN A 23 2.36 8.41 -4.92
CA ASN A 23 3.80 8.26 -4.71
C ASN A 23 4.27 8.82 -3.37
N VAL A 24 3.74 9.95 -2.91
CA VAL A 24 4.06 10.50 -1.58
C VAL A 24 3.59 9.56 -0.48
N ALA A 25 2.34 9.09 -0.55
CA ALA A 25 1.79 8.15 0.42
C ALA A 25 2.58 6.82 0.44
N ALA A 26 2.95 6.30 -0.74
CA ALA A 26 3.75 5.08 -0.85
C ALA A 26 5.16 5.26 -0.27
N PHE A 27 5.81 6.40 -0.52
CA PHE A 27 7.12 6.72 0.04
C PHE A 27 7.07 6.81 1.57
N ASP A 28 6.09 7.52 2.12
CA ASP A 28 5.90 7.64 3.56
C ASP A 28 5.58 6.27 4.21
N ALA A 29 4.72 5.48 3.57
CA ALA A 29 4.40 4.13 4.02
C ALA A 29 5.61 3.21 4.03
N ILE A 30 6.44 3.22 3.00
CA ILE A 30 7.67 2.42 2.92
C ILE A 30 8.68 2.88 3.97
N THR A 31 8.85 4.18 4.16
CA THR A 31 9.73 4.74 5.19
C THR A 31 9.31 4.26 6.58
N GLY A 32 8.03 4.39 6.94
CA GLY A 32 7.50 3.90 8.21
C GLY A 32 7.57 2.38 8.34
N CYS A 33 7.35 1.66 7.24
CA CYS A 33 7.47 0.21 7.17
C CYS A 33 8.89 -0.25 7.54
N PHE A 34 9.92 0.31 6.90
CA PHE A 34 11.31 -0.09 7.16
C PHE A 34 11.77 0.34 8.54
N HIS A 35 11.35 1.51 9.03
CA HIS A 35 11.58 1.89 10.42
C HIS A 35 11.02 0.84 11.39
N THR A 36 9.79 0.39 11.16
CA THR A 36 9.14 -0.66 11.98
C THR A 36 9.84 -2.00 11.84
N LYS A 37 10.25 -2.39 10.63
CA LYS A 37 10.99 -3.64 10.40
C LYS A 37 12.23 -3.74 11.28
N TYR A 38 13.03 -2.70 11.30
CA TYR A 38 14.29 -2.68 12.05
C TYR A 38 14.11 -2.38 13.54
N ALA A 39 12.94 -1.89 13.96
CA ALA A 39 12.60 -1.80 15.38
C ALA A 39 12.25 -3.17 15.98
N TYR A 40 11.51 -4.01 15.23
CA TYR A 40 11.04 -5.32 15.73
C TYR A 40 11.96 -6.49 15.38
N TRP A 41 12.69 -6.43 14.27
CA TRP A 41 13.56 -7.52 13.79
C TRP A 41 12.88 -8.88 13.74
N PHE A 42 11.61 -8.92 13.32
CA PHE A 42 10.82 -10.15 13.34
C PHE A 42 11.29 -11.15 12.28
N ILE A 43 11.41 -12.44 12.69
CA ILE A 43 11.90 -13.50 11.80
C ILE A 43 10.90 -13.83 10.69
N ARG A 44 11.42 -14.32 9.57
CA ARG A 44 10.62 -14.80 8.44
C ARG A 44 10.00 -16.16 8.73
N PRO A 45 8.85 -16.52 8.09
CA PRO A 45 8.26 -17.85 8.23
C PRO A 45 9.25 -18.99 7.98
N THR A 46 10.08 -18.90 6.93
CA THR A 46 11.10 -19.91 6.60
C THR A 46 12.24 -20.00 7.62
N GLN A 47 12.46 -18.96 8.39
CA GLN A 47 13.43 -19.01 9.49
C GLN A 47 12.86 -19.70 10.73
N ALA A 48 11.54 -19.61 10.90
CA ALA A 48 10.81 -20.32 11.98
C ALA A 48 10.53 -21.79 11.60
N ASP A 49 10.19 -22.04 10.34
CA ASP A 49 9.95 -23.37 9.78
C ASP A 49 10.67 -23.53 8.43
N PRO A 50 11.85 -24.18 8.42
CA PRO A 50 12.63 -24.42 7.20
C PRO A 50 11.94 -25.34 6.17
N SER A 51 10.83 -25.99 6.50
CA SER A 51 10.06 -26.82 5.56
C SER A 51 9.25 -26.00 4.55
N ILE A 52 9.04 -24.70 4.83
CA ILE A 52 8.30 -23.79 3.96
C ILE A 52 9.07 -23.55 2.65
N THR A 53 8.43 -23.88 1.52
CA THR A 53 8.99 -23.62 0.19
C THR A 53 8.68 -22.20 -0.24
N LEU A 54 9.70 -21.45 -0.62
CA LEU A 54 9.56 -20.10 -1.14
C LEU A 54 9.20 -20.11 -2.63
N ALA A 55 8.25 -19.27 -3.03
CA ALA A 55 7.92 -19.04 -4.44
C ALA A 55 8.92 -18.09 -5.13
N THR A 56 9.72 -17.33 -4.36
CA THR A 56 10.71 -16.38 -4.87
C THR A 56 11.82 -16.19 -3.85
N ALA A 57 12.88 -15.47 -4.21
CA ALA A 57 14.00 -15.20 -3.32
C ALA A 57 13.55 -14.51 -2.02
N LEU A 58 14.12 -14.94 -0.90
CA LEU A 58 13.87 -14.34 0.40
C LEU A 58 14.51 -12.95 0.46
N PRO A 59 13.72 -11.88 0.73
CA PRO A 59 14.29 -10.55 0.89
C PRO A 59 15.19 -10.45 2.12
N ASN A 60 16.32 -9.76 1.99
CA ASN A 60 17.29 -9.59 3.08
C ASN A 60 16.92 -8.44 4.02
N HIS A 61 15.75 -8.54 4.64
CA HIS A 61 15.27 -7.63 5.68
C HIS A 61 14.17 -8.31 6.52
N PRO A 62 13.88 -7.83 7.76
CA PRO A 62 12.91 -8.44 8.66
C PRO A 62 11.51 -8.63 8.08
N SER A 63 10.75 -9.58 8.66
CA SER A 63 9.42 -9.93 8.17
C SER A 63 8.40 -8.81 8.36
N TYR A 64 8.19 -8.41 9.62
CA TYR A 64 7.09 -7.53 10.03
C TYR A 64 7.44 -6.04 9.92
N PRO A 65 6.53 -5.20 9.38
CA PRO A 65 5.37 -5.54 8.57
C PRO A 65 5.75 -5.82 7.10
N SER A 66 4.80 -6.28 6.28
CA SER A 66 5.04 -6.54 4.86
C SER A 66 5.19 -5.24 4.06
N ALA A 67 6.34 -5.04 3.40
CA ALA A 67 6.59 -3.85 2.57
C ALA A 67 5.65 -3.76 1.37
N HIS A 68 5.34 -4.89 0.71
CA HIS A 68 4.35 -4.94 -0.36
C HIS A 68 2.97 -4.48 0.13
N SER A 69 2.57 -4.94 1.32
CA SER A 69 1.29 -4.54 1.90
C SER A 69 1.26 -3.08 2.31
N CYS A 70 2.36 -2.53 2.84
CA CYS A 70 2.47 -1.10 3.13
C CYS A 70 2.27 -0.25 1.87
N GLN A 71 2.92 -0.62 0.79
CA GLN A 71 2.78 0.08 -0.49
C GLN A 71 1.38 -0.09 -1.08
N SER A 72 0.84 -1.32 -1.07
CA SER A 72 -0.51 -1.59 -1.57
C SER A 72 -1.58 -0.85 -0.77
N GLY A 73 -1.45 -0.78 0.56
CA GLY A 73 -2.35 -0.02 1.42
C GLY A 73 -2.30 1.49 1.16
N ALA A 74 -1.11 2.04 0.88
CA ALA A 74 -0.98 3.45 0.52
C ALA A 74 -1.71 3.77 -0.79
N TRP A 75 -1.49 2.99 -1.84
CA TRP A 75 -2.22 3.14 -3.10
C TRP A 75 -3.70 2.87 -2.94
N GLN A 76 -4.10 1.87 -2.15
CA GLN A 76 -5.50 1.60 -1.83
C GLN A 76 -6.20 2.84 -1.28
N GLY A 77 -5.62 3.49 -0.28
CA GLY A 77 -6.21 4.68 0.34
C GLY A 77 -6.40 5.83 -0.66
N ILE A 78 -5.39 6.13 -1.48
CA ILE A 78 -5.47 7.18 -2.50
C ILE A 78 -6.49 6.84 -3.59
N LEU A 79 -6.51 5.60 -4.07
CA LEU A 79 -7.46 5.18 -5.11
C LEU A 79 -8.90 5.12 -4.61
N LEU A 80 -9.13 4.78 -3.35
CA LEU A 80 -10.48 4.80 -2.75
C LEU A 80 -11.03 6.23 -2.63
N ASP A 81 -10.18 7.21 -2.38
CA ASP A 81 -10.55 8.63 -2.38
C ASP A 81 -10.88 9.12 -3.80
N ALA A 82 -10.03 8.77 -4.76
CA ALA A 82 -10.20 9.19 -6.15
C ALA A 82 -11.34 8.49 -6.89
N PHE A 83 -11.58 7.20 -6.59
CA PHE A 83 -12.53 6.33 -7.29
C PHE A 83 -13.43 5.55 -6.32
N PRO A 84 -14.32 6.21 -5.58
CA PRO A 84 -15.15 5.54 -4.57
C PRO A 84 -16.11 4.50 -5.15
N SER A 85 -16.48 4.62 -6.43
CA SER A 85 -17.30 3.63 -7.15
C SER A 85 -16.58 2.30 -7.38
N GLU A 86 -15.25 2.30 -7.43
CA GLU A 86 -14.39 1.14 -7.66
C GLU A 86 -13.95 0.43 -6.36
N ARG A 87 -14.56 0.79 -5.24
CA ARG A 87 -14.18 0.33 -3.89
C ARG A 87 -13.95 -1.18 -3.80
N ARG A 88 -14.85 -1.98 -4.35
CA ARG A 88 -14.73 -3.45 -4.30
C ARG A 88 -13.45 -3.91 -4.99
N ARG A 89 -13.23 -3.47 -6.22
CA ARG A 89 -12.07 -3.85 -7.03
C ARG A 89 -10.75 -3.39 -6.40
N ILE A 90 -10.70 -2.17 -5.90
CA ILE A 90 -9.50 -1.61 -5.24
C ILE A 90 -9.14 -2.41 -3.99
N ASN A 91 -10.13 -2.77 -3.17
CA ASN A 91 -9.92 -3.59 -1.98
C ASN A 91 -9.46 -5.00 -2.34
N GLU A 92 -10.07 -5.63 -3.33
CA GLU A 92 -9.68 -6.96 -3.81
C GLU A 92 -8.21 -6.96 -4.27
N MET A 93 -7.79 -5.98 -5.07
CA MET A 93 -6.41 -5.86 -5.55
C MET A 93 -5.40 -5.68 -4.43
N ALA A 94 -5.68 -4.82 -3.46
CA ALA A 94 -4.78 -4.58 -2.33
C ALA A 94 -4.65 -5.83 -1.43
N ASN A 95 -5.77 -6.50 -1.17
CA ASN A 95 -5.79 -7.73 -0.38
C ASN A 95 -5.08 -8.89 -1.11
N GLU A 96 -5.29 -9.03 -2.41
CA GLU A 96 -4.60 -10.03 -3.24
C GLU A 96 -3.09 -9.81 -3.22
N ALA A 97 -2.63 -8.57 -3.42
CA ALA A 97 -1.22 -8.23 -3.37
C ALA A 97 -0.60 -8.55 -2.00
N SER A 98 -1.31 -8.25 -0.91
CA SER A 98 -0.89 -8.59 0.45
C SER A 98 -0.85 -10.10 0.67
N PHE A 99 -1.91 -10.82 0.34
CA PHE A 99 -2.04 -12.26 0.56
C PHE A 99 -1.07 -13.07 -0.30
N SER A 100 -0.72 -12.59 -1.49
CA SER A 100 0.27 -13.23 -2.36
C SER A 100 1.61 -13.44 -1.66
N ARG A 101 1.96 -12.61 -0.68
CA ARG A 101 3.21 -12.71 0.11
C ARG A 101 3.15 -13.85 1.13
N VAL A 102 1.95 -14.14 1.63
CA VAL A 102 1.70 -15.29 2.54
C VAL A 102 1.76 -16.59 1.72
N VAL A 103 1.06 -16.64 0.60
CA VAL A 103 1.09 -17.80 -0.32
C VAL A 103 2.51 -18.09 -0.82
N GLY A 104 3.29 -17.04 -1.08
CA GLY A 104 4.70 -17.15 -1.47
C GLY A 104 5.66 -17.58 -0.36
N GLY A 105 5.19 -17.80 0.88
CA GLY A 105 6.02 -18.22 2.03
C GLY A 105 6.88 -17.11 2.64
N LEU A 106 6.70 -15.86 2.22
CA LEU A 106 7.58 -14.73 2.58
C LEU A 106 7.15 -14.00 3.85
N HIS A 107 5.87 -14.03 4.18
CA HIS A 107 5.26 -13.25 5.26
C HIS A 107 4.20 -14.06 6.00
N TYR A 108 3.99 -13.71 7.27
CA TYR A 108 2.81 -14.11 8.03
C TYR A 108 1.60 -13.26 7.64
N THR A 109 0.40 -13.73 7.91
CA THR A 109 -0.84 -12.97 7.66
C THR A 109 -0.84 -11.62 8.38
N PHE A 110 -0.43 -11.59 9.64
CA PHE A 110 -0.37 -10.35 10.43
C PHE A 110 0.64 -9.32 9.90
N ASP A 111 1.70 -9.73 9.18
CA ASP A 111 2.60 -8.80 8.49
C ASP A 111 1.86 -8.03 7.40
N GLY A 112 0.98 -8.75 6.68
CA GLY A 112 0.13 -8.20 5.63
C GLY A 112 -0.87 -7.19 6.18
N ASP A 113 -1.61 -7.61 7.22
CA ASP A 113 -2.65 -6.78 7.84
C ASP A 113 -2.05 -5.49 8.42
N ALA A 114 -0.94 -5.59 9.14
CA ALA A 114 -0.22 -4.43 9.67
C ALA A 114 0.30 -3.52 8.55
N GLY A 115 0.80 -4.11 7.45
CA GLY A 115 1.28 -3.35 6.30
C GLY A 115 0.16 -2.57 5.61
N LEU A 116 -0.98 -3.20 5.33
CA LEU A 116 -2.14 -2.53 4.75
C LEU A 116 -2.65 -1.37 5.63
N ALA A 117 -2.73 -1.61 6.95
CA ALA A 117 -3.16 -0.59 7.91
C ALA A 117 -2.20 0.61 7.92
N LEU A 118 -0.89 0.37 7.94
CA LEU A 118 0.13 1.42 7.89
C LEU A 118 0.04 2.21 6.58
N GLY A 119 -0.08 1.53 5.44
CA GLY A 119 -0.22 2.16 4.14
C GLY A 119 -1.46 3.06 4.04
N ASN A 120 -2.62 2.56 4.46
CA ASN A 120 -3.85 3.35 4.48
C ASN A 120 -3.73 4.59 5.39
N ARG A 121 -3.03 4.48 6.51
CA ARG A 121 -2.77 5.62 7.39
C ARG A 121 -1.89 6.67 6.71
N ALA A 122 -0.85 6.26 5.99
CA ALA A 122 0.01 7.17 5.22
C ALA A 122 -0.79 7.88 4.12
N ALA A 123 -1.66 7.17 3.41
CA ALA A 123 -2.56 7.76 2.42
C ALA A 123 -3.48 8.82 3.03
N LYS A 124 -4.11 8.51 4.16
CA LYS A 124 -4.96 9.46 4.88
C LYS A 124 -4.19 10.73 5.25
N LEU A 125 -2.99 10.59 5.81
CA LEU A 125 -2.16 11.74 6.19
C LEU A 125 -1.73 12.58 4.98
N ALA A 126 -1.40 11.95 3.85
CA ALA A 126 -1.06 12.65 2.61
C ALA A 126 -2.25 13.49 2.10
N LEU A 127 -3.45 12.91 2.09
CA LEU A 127 -4.68 13.62 1.68
C LEU A 127 -5.03 14.77 2.63
N GLU A 128 -4.91 14.58 3.94
CA GLU A 128 -5.21 15.60 4.95
C GLU A 128 -4.25 16.80 4.88
N ARG A 129 -2.96 16.55 4.61
CA ARG A 129 -1.96 17.62 4.50
C ARG A 129 -2.13 18.45 3.24
N GLY A 130 -2.62 17.85 2.17
CA GLY A 130 -2.61 18.45 0.85
C GLY A 130 -1.18 18.59 0.31
N ILE A 131 -0.97 18.17 -0.93
CA ILE A 131 0.34 18.26 -1.60
C ILE A 131 0.32 19.33 -2.69
N LEU A 132 -0.89 19.69 -3.15
CA LEU A 132 -1.14 20.64 -4.23
C LEU A 132 -2.20 21.65 -3.81
#